data_da69b355a75d53c1b4dce1dff350da68
#
_entry.id   da69b355a75d53c1b4dce1dff350da68
#
_cell.length_a   1.000
_cell.length_b   1.000
_cell.length_c   1.000
_cell.angle_alpha   90.00
_cell.angle_beta   90.00
_cell.angle_gamma   90.00
#
_symmetry.space_group_name_H-M   'P 1'
#
loop_
_entity.id
_entity.type
_entity.pdbx_description
1 polymer ?
#
loop_
_entity_poly.entity_id
_entity_poly.type
_entity_poly.pdbx_seq_one_letter_code
_entity_poly.pdbx_strand_id
1 'polypeptide(L)'
;MVDGPRIDVEVHVPDPLATLLSQQGKPIPKPVLGQALIDTGASITAVDDSTITSLGVQPIGVTMVHTPSGSAQQNLYPVRFVFPGSGLPELSATQAIGSVLLPQGIVALIGRTALSSVILVYNGPVGMITLAI
;
A
#
# COMPACT_ATOMS: atom_id res chain seq x y z
N MET A 1 20.65 2.27 4.17
CA MET A 1 19.19 2.10 4.21
C MET A 1 18.53 3.46 4.32
N VAL A 2 17.49 3.67 3.61
CA VAL A 2 16.75 4.91 3.69
C VAL A 2 15.65 4.75 4.73
N ASP A 3 15.78 5.44 5.85
CA ASP A 3 14.75 5.51 6.87
C ASP A 3 13.85 6.70 6.57
N GLY A 4 12.92 6.49 5.65
CA GLY A 4 11.91 7.48 5.36
C GLY A 4 10.82 7.49 6.41
N PRO A 5 9.85 8.41 6.31
CA PRO A 5 8.71 8.47 7.22
C PRO A 5 7.82 7.23 7.06
N ARG A 6 7.57 6.56 8.17
CA ARG A 6 6.77 5.35 8.23
C ARG A 6 5.53 5.55 9.07
N ILE A 7 4.47 4.83 8.71
CA ILE A 7 3.19 4.84 9.41
C ILE A 7 2.67 3.41 9.53
N ASP A 8 2.03 3.09 10.65
CA ASP A 8 1.38 1.80 10.79
C ASP A 8 0.22 1.67 9.80
N VAL A 9 0.10 0.51 9.20
CA VAL A 9 -0.89 0.24 8.18
C VAL A 9 -1.45 -1.17 8.31
N GLU A 10 -2.71 -1.33 7.94
CA GLU A 10 -3.34 -2.62 7.71
C GLU A 10 -3.59 -2.77 6.22
N VAL A 11 -3.15 -3.88 5.66
CA VAL A 11 -3.41 -4.23 4.25
C VAL A 11 -4.63 -5.14 4.21
N HIS A 12 -5.68 -4.67 3.57
CA HIS A 12 -6.97 -5.37 3.46
C HIS A 12 -7.26 -5.76 2.02
N VAL A 13 -8.11 -6.77 1.86
CA VAL A 13 -8.72 -7.02 0.56
C VAL A 13 -9.54 -5.80 0.14
N PRO A 14 -9.64 -5.52 -1.19
CA PRO A 14 -10.47 -4.41 -1.64
C PRO A 14 -11.95 -4.67 -1.36
N ASP A 15 -12.73 -3.60 -1.21
CA ASP A 15 -14.15 -3.70 -0.88
C ASP A 15 -14.95 -4.59 -1.83
N PRO A 16 -14.76 -4.52 -3.16
CA PRO A 16 -15.49 -5.42 -4.06
C PRO A 16 -15.24 -6.89 -3.78
N LEU A 17 -14.00 -7.27 -3.44
CA LEU A 17 -13.70 -8.66 -3.09
C LEU A 17 -14.32 -9.04 -1.75
N ALA A 18 -14.26 -8.16 -0.76
CA ALA A 18 -14.90 -8.40 0.54
C ALA A 18 -16.41 -8.62 0.39
N THR A 19 -17.04 -7.80 -0.43
CA THR A 19 -18.48 -7.94 -0.73
C THR A 19 -18.79 -9.28 -1.40
N LEU A 20 -17.99 -9.65 -2.39
CA LEU A 20 -18.17 -10.92 -3.11
C LEU A 20 -18.02 -12.12 -2.17
N LEU A 21 -16.99 -12.13 -1.35
CA LEU A 21 -16.76 -13.20 -0.37
C LEU A 21 -17.91 -13.30 0.62
N SER A 22 -18.40 -12.18 1.12
CA SER A 22 -19.54 -12.13 2.02
C SER A 22 -20.80 -12.71 1.37
N GLN A 23 -21.08 -12.36 0.11
CA GLN A 23 -22.21 -12.87 -0.63
C GLN A 23 -22.13 -14.39 -0.87
N GLN A 24 -20.93 -14.92 -0.98
CA GLN A 24 -20.68 -16.35 -1.16
C GLN A 24 -20.63 -17.12 0.16
N GLY A 25 -20.80 -16.45 1.29
CA GLY A 25 -20.69 -17.08 2.60
C GLY A 25 -19.26 -17.49 2.96
N LYS A 26 -18.26 -16.92 2.29
CA LYS A 26 -16.85 -17.20 2.56
C LYS A 26 -16.28 -16.19 3.55
N PRO A 27 -15.32 -16.61 4.38
CA PRO A 27 -14.69 -15.68 5.33
C PRO A 27 -13.86 -14.63 4.59
N ILE A 28 -13.91 -13.40 5.11
CA ILE A 28 -13.04 -12.32 4.64
C ILE A 28 -11.69 -12.49 5.33
N PRO A 29 -10.56 -12.53 4.58
CA PRO A 29 -9.25 -12.67 5.18
C PRO A 29 -8.95 -11.55 6.17
N LYS A 30 -8.27 -11.91 7.25
CA LYS A 30 -7.81 -10.91 8.23
C LYS A 30 -6.75 -10.02 7.59
N PRO A 31 -6.75 -8.70 7.89
CA PRO A 31 -5.74 -7.81 7.34
C PRO A 31 -4.34 -8.17 7.82
N VAL A 32 -3.35 -7.83 7.02
CA VAL A 32 -1.94 -7.94 7.40
C VAL A 32 -1.50 -6.61 7.98
N LEU A 33 -0.96 -6.66 9.19
CA LEU A 33 -0.45 -5.47 9.89
C LEU A 33 1.02 -5.27 9.53
N GLY A 34 1.42 -4.04 9.39
CA GLY A 34 2.80 -3.70 9.08
C GLY A 34 3.01 -2.21 9.05
N GLN A 35 4.08 -1.80 8.38
CA GLN A 35 4.40 -0.38 8.21
C GLN A 35 4.41 -0.02 6.74
N ALA A 36 3.95 1.18 6.42
CA ALA A 36 4.05 1.77 5.10
C ALA A 36 5.09 2.89 5.12
N LEU A 37 5.84 3.00 4.04
CA LEU A 37 6.72 4.13 3.79
C LEU A 37 5.94 5.19 3.03
N ILE A 38 5.98 6.44 3.49
CA ILE A 38 5.43 7.57 2.77
C ILE A 38 6.51 8.08 1.82
N ASP A 39 6.28 7.93 0.52
CA ASP A 39 7.27 8.25 -0.50
C ASP A 39 6.70 9.23 -1.53
N THR A 40 7.03 10.51 -1.34
CA THR A 40 6.61 11.58 -2.26
C THR A 40 7.35 11.52 -3.60
N GLY A 41 8.45 10.77 -3.67
CA GLY A 41 9.19 10.53 -4.91
C GLY A 41 8.55 9.50 -5.81
N ALA A 42 7.68 8.64 -5.27
CA ALA A 42 6.99 7.64 -6.04
C ALA A 42 5.67 8.21 -6.58
N SER A 43 5.40 7.99 -7.87
CA SER A 43 4.15 8.41 -8.49
C SER A 43 2.99 7.48 -8.16
N ILE A 44 3.25 6.20 -7.99
CA ILE A 44 2.24 5.17 -7.77
C ILE A 44 2.51 4.48 -6.43
N THR A 45 1.43 4.05 -5.79
CA THR A 45 1.49 3.26 -4.56
C THR A 45 1.89 1.82 -4.88
N ALA A 46 2.69 1.22 -4.01
CA ALA A 46 3.09 -0.17 -4.12
C ALA A 46 2.65 -0.96 -2.88
N VAL A 47 2.42 -2.25 -3.05
CA VAL A 47 2.11 -3.18 -1.97
C VAL A 47 3.03 -4.38 -2.08
N ASP A 48 3.40 -4.95 -0.94
CA ASP A 48 4.23 -6.15 -0.94
C ASP A 48 3.51 -7.29 -1.64
N ASP A 49 4.14 -7.86 -2.65
CA ASP A 49 3.54 -8.85 -3.51
C ASP A 49 3.11 -10.10 -2.74
N SER A 50 3.97 -10.62 -1.88
CA SER A 50 3.64 -11.80 -1.08
C SER A 50 2.52 -11.53 -0.07
N THR A 51 2.45 -10.31 0.46
CA THR A 51 1.40 -9.90 1.40
C THR A 51 0.05 -9.88 0.71
N ILE A 52 -0.06 -9.21 -0.44
CA ILE A 52 -1.35 -9.09 -1.13
C ILE A 52 -1.83 -10.44 -1.69
N THR A 53 -0.91 -11.27 -2.17
CA THR A 53 -1.27 -12.61 -2.65
C THR A 53 -1.70 -13.52 -1.50
N SER A 54 -1.13 -13.36 -0.31
CA SER A 54 -1.55 -14.12 0.87
C SER A 54 -3.00 -13.84 1.28
N LEU A 55 -3.53 -12.69 0.92
CA LEU A 55 -4.92 -12.31 1.14
C LEU A 55 -5.86 -12.85 0.06
N GLY A 56 -5.35 -13.57 -0.92
CA GLY A 56 -6.14 -14.12 -2.01
C GLY A 56 -6.52 -13.11 -3.09
N VAL A 57 -5.92 -11.94 -3.11
CA VAL A 57 -6.19 -10.92 -4.12
C VAL A 57 -5.47 -11.31 -5.42
N GLN A 58 -6.19 -11.31 -6.52
CA GLN A 58 -5.65 -11.60 -7.84
C GLN A 58 -5.20 -10.30 -8.52
N PRO A 59 -4.14 -10.35 -9.33
CA PRO A 59 -3.75 -9.18 -10.10
C PRO A 59 -4.81 -8.83 -11.14
N ILE A 60 -4.99 -7.53 -11.37
CA ILE A 60 -5.94 -7.02 -12.36
C ILE A 60 -5.26 -6.55 -13.64
N GLY A 61 -3.95 -6.61 -13.68
CA GLY A 61 -3.17 -6.21 -14.85
C GLY A 61 -1.69 -6.29 -14.56
N VAL A 62 -0.92 -5.83 -15.51
CA VAL A 62 0.54 -5.78 -15.41
C VAL A 62 1.03 -4.43 -15.89
N THR A 63 2.19 -4.02 -15.42
CA THR A 63 2.86 -2.81 -15.86
C THR A 63 4.35 -3.06 -16.01
N MET A 64 5.00 -2.24 -16.83
CA MET A 64 6.46 -2.26 -16.95
C MET A 64 7.05 -1.22 -16.02
N VAL A 65 8.00 -1.64 -15.19
CA VAL A 65 8.74 -0.74 -14.31
C VAL A 65 10.16 -0.63 -14.86
N HIS A 66 10.57 0.60 -15.14
CA HIS A 66 11.90 0.90 -15.69
C HIS A 66 12.82 1.29 -14.54
N THR A 67 13.95 0.62 -14.45
CA THR A 67 15.00 0.90 -13.46
C THR A 67 16.34 1.08 -14.18
N PRO A 68 17.35 1.64 -13.50
CA PRO A 68 18.69 1.73 -14.10
C PRO A 68 19.28 0.39 -14.53
N SER A 69 18.86 -0.71 -13.90
CA SER A 69 19.32 -2.06 -14.23
C SER A 69 18.51 -2.73 -15.33
N GLY A 70 17.48 -2.08 -15.86
CA GLY A 70 16.61 -2.62 -16.90
C GLY A 70 15.13 -2.43 -16.60
N SER A 71 14.30 -3.16 -17.33
CA SER A 71 12.85 -3.12 -17.17
C SER A 71 12.35 -4.45 -16.62
N ALA A 72 11.34 -4.40 -15.76
CA ALA A 72 10.68 -5.58 -15.22
C ALA A 72 9.17 -5.42 -15.32
N GLN A 73 8.50 -6.54 -15.60
CA GLN A 73 7.05 -6.59 -15.59
C GLN A 73 6.58 -6.86 -14.16
N GLN A 74 5.62 -6.07 -13.68
CA GLN A 74 5.06 -6.23 -12.34
C GLN A 74 3.56 -6.25 -12.40
N ASN A 75 2.95 -6.99 -11.47
CA ASN A 75 1.51 -7.10 -11.37
C ASN A 75 0.91 -5.86 -10.72
N LEU A 76 -0.35 -5.57 -11.07
CA LEU A 76 -1.15 -4.52 -10.46
C LEU A 76 -2.25 -5.17 -9.64
N TYR A 77 -2.43 -4.68 -8.41
CA TYR A 77 -3.42 -5.22 -7.47
C TYR A 77 -4.35 -4.14 -6.96
N PRO A 78 -5.64 -4.43 -6.82
CA PRO A 78 -6.51 -3.59 -6.02
C PRO A 78 -6.27 -3.89 -4.53
N VAL A 79 -6.26 -2.86 -3.70
CA VAL A 79 -5.95 -3.02 -2.28
C VAL A 79 -6.59 -1.89 -1.48
N ARG A 80 -6.90 -2.16 -0.22
CA ARG A 80 -7.42 -1.17 0.72
C ARG A 80 -6.46 -1.07 1.89
N PHE A 81 -6.04 0.16 2.21
CA PHE A 81 -5.17 0.44 3.34
C PHE A 81 -5.96 1.14 4.44
N VAL A 82 -5.79 0.67 5.66
CA VAL A 82 -6.33 1.31 6.86
C VAL A 82 -5.17 1.72 7.75
N PHE A 83 -5.23 2.90 8.34
CA PHE A 83 -4.17 3.45 9.19
C PHE A 83 -4.69 3.48 10.62
N PRO A 84 -4.45 2.41 11.41
CA PRO A 84 -5.04 2.27 12.74
C PRO A 84 -4.55 3.35 13.69
N GLY A 85 -5.45 3.89 14.49
CA GLY A 85 -5.14 4.87 15.52
C GLY A 85 -4.72 6.24 15.01
N SER A 86 -4.78 6.48 13.69
CA SER A 86 -4.30 7.73 13.11
C SER A 86 -5.38 8.77 12.88
N GLY A 87 -6.66 8.36 12.87
CA GLY A 87 -7.75 9.23 12.46
C GLY A 87 -7.83 9.49 10.95
N LEU A 88 -6.92 8.92 10.16
CA LEU A 88 -6.92 9.09 8.72
C LEU A 88 -7.98 8.18 8.07
N PRO A 89 -8.61 8.64 6.98
CA PRO A 89 -9.52 7.79 6.22
C PRO A 89 -8.78 6.65 5.54
N GLU A 90 -9.52 5.61 5.16
CA GLU A 90 -8.98 4.53 4.36
C GLU A 90 -8.53 5.03 3.00
N LEU A 91 -7.48 4.41 2.47
CA LEU A 91 -7.04 4.64 1.10
C LEU A 91 -7.30 3.39 0.29
N SER A 92 -8.11 3.51 -0.75
CA SER A 92 -8.33 2.44 -1.71
C SER A 92 -7.51 2.72 -2.96
N ALA A 93 -6.62 1.79 -3.30
CA ALA A 93 -5.85 1.86 -4.52
C ALA A 93 -6.39 0.81 -5.49
N THR A 94 -6.78 1.24 -6.68
CA THR A 94 -7.29 0.32 -7.70
C THR A 94 -6.16 -0.40 -8.42
N GLN A 95 -4.98 0.19 -8.47
CA GLN A 95 -3.84 -0.33 -9.21
C GLN A 95 -2.54 -0.08 -8.45
N ALA A 96 -2.35 -0.79 -7.32
CA ALA A 96 -1.09 -0.76 -6.61
C ALA A 96 -0.11 -1.72 -7.29
N ILE A 97 1.15 -1.31 -7.41
CA ILE A 97 2.20 -2.16 -7.98
C ILE A 97 2.61 -3.20 -6.93
N GLY A 98 2.61 -4.48 -7.33
CA GLY A 98 3.18 -5.55 -6.50
C GLY A 98 4.70 -5.49 -6.55
N SER A 99 5.32 -5.34 -5.40
CA SER A 99 6.78 -5.22 -5.27
C SER A 99 7.29 -6.05 -4.11
N VAL A 100 8.57 -6.34 -4.08
CA VAL A 100 9.20 -7.05 -2.97
C VAL A 100 9.60 -6.03 -1.91
N LEU A 101 8.79 -5.87 -0.87
CA LEU A 101 8.97 -4.83 0.14
C LEU A 101 9.33 -5.38 1.53
N LEU A 102 8.95 -6.61 1.86
CA LEU A 102 9.19 -7.18 3.19
C LEU A 102 10.66 -7.13 3.63
N PRO A 103 11.66 -7.38 2.75
CA PRO A 103 13.05 -7.26 3.16
C PRO A 103 13.46 -5.86 3.63
N GLN A 104 12.70 -4.84 3.24
CA GLN A 104 12.90 -3.45 3.67
C GLN A 104 12.15 -3.13 4.96
N GLY A 105 11.42 -4.08 5.53
CA GLY A 105 10.63 -3.90 6.75
C GLY A 105 9.31 -3.17 6.55
N ILE A 106 8.80 -3.10 5.33
CA ILE A 106 7.53 -2.45 5.02
C ILE A 106 6.63 -3.39 4.22
N VAL A 107 5.32 -3.15 4.28
CA VAL A 107 4.32 -3.89 3.49
C VAL A 107 3.71 -3.03 2.39
N ALA A 108 3.92 -1.73 2.44
CA ALA A 108 3.37 -0.80 1.45
C ALA A 108 4.27 0.41 1.29
N LEU A 109 4.17 1.03 0.12
CA LEU A 109 4.82 2.28 -0.20
C LEU A 109 3.74 3.21 -0.74
N ILE A 110 3.47 4.30 -0.02
CA ILE A 110 2.38 5.21 -0.33
C ILE A 110 2.93 6.32 -1.21
N GLY A 111 2.57 6.30 -2.47
CA GLY A 111 3.03 7.26 -3.46
C GLY A 111 2.09 8.46 -3.62
N ARG A 112 2.44 9.34 -4.56
CA ARG A 112 1.72 10.61 -4.77
C ARG A 112 0.25 10.43 -5.16
N THR A 113 -0.10 9.38 -5.88
CA THR A 113 -1.50 9.15 -6.26
C THR A 113 -2.41 8.99 -5.05
N ALA A 114 -1.94 8.31 -4.00
CA ALA A 114 -2.68 8.17 -2.75
C ALA A 114 -2.57 9.42 -1.88
N LEU A 115 -1.45 10.14 -1.96
CA LEU A 115 -1.20 11.33 -1.16
C LEU A 115 -1.86 12.59 -1.72
N SER A 116 -2.42 12.54 -2.91
CA SER A 116 -2.98 13.73 -3.59
C SER A 116 -4.14 14.37 -2.82
N SER A 117 -4.79 13.62 -1.95
CA SER A 117 -5.92 14.10 -1.15
C SER A 117 -5.55 14.44 0.30
N VAL A 118 -4.28 14.37 0.66
CA VAL A 118 -3.82 14.62 2.03
C VAL A 118 -2.75 15.70 2.05
N ILE A 119 -2.59 16.32 3.22
CA ILE A 119 -1.51 17.25 3.49
C ILE A 119 -0.44 16.50 4.28
N LEU A 120 0.79 16.53 3.79
CA LEU A 120 1.93 15.89 4.46
C LEU A 120 2.80 16.97 5.09
N VAL A 121 3.04 16.84 6.39
CA VAL A 121 4.01 17.67 7.12
C VAL A 121 5.10 16.75 7.67
N TYR A 122 6.33 17.02 7.28
CA TYR A 122 7.48 16.26 7.75
C TYR A 122 8.34 17.12 8.67
N ASN A 123 8.49 16.66 9.91
CA ASN A 123 9.37 17.31 10.87
C ASN A 123 10.70 16.54 10.93
N GLY A 124 11.67 17.00 10.17
CA GLY A 124 12.97 16.35 10.04
C GLY A 124 13.72 16.17 11.37
N PRO A 125 13.79 17.21 12.23
CA PRO A 125 14.52 17.10 13.50
C PRO A 125 14.05 15.99 14.43
N VAL A 126 12.76 15.66 14.40
CA VAL A 126 12.20 14.60 15.28
C VAL A 126 11.78 13.36 14.49
N GLY A 127 11.96 13.35 13.17
CA GLY A 127 11.60 12.22 12.33
C GLY A 127 10.11 11.90 12.29
N MET A 128 9.25 12.88 12.56
CA MET A 128 7.80 12.70 12.58
C MET A 128 7.16 13.23 11.31
N ILE A 129 6.07 12.57 10.91
CA ILE A 129 5.21 13.06 9.83
C ILE A 129 3.81 13.28 10.37
N THR A 130 3.10 14.19 9.73
CA THR A 130 1.67 14.41 9.95
C THR A 130 0.98 14.35 8.61
N LEU A 131 -0.08 13.53 8.51
CA LEU A 131 -0.96 13.51 7.36
C LEU A 131 -2.30 14.12 7.77
N ALA A 132 -2.81 15.00 6.93
CA ALA A 132 -4.10 15.67 7.16
C ALA A 132 -4.91 15.71 5.86
N ILE A 133 -6.19 15.83 6.01
CA ILE A 133 -7.13 15.93 4.88
C ILE A 133 -7.83 17.29 4.87
#